data_b94053e36e49c0b2fd8102b1b95dc988
#
_entry.id   b94053e36e49c0b2fd8102b1b95dc988
#
_cell.length_a   1.000
_cell.length_b   1.000
_cell.length_c   1.000
_cell.angle_alpha   90.00
_cell.angle_beta   90.00
_cell.angle_gamma   90.00
#
_symmetry.space_group_name_H-M   'P 1'
#
loop_
_entity.id
_entity.type
_entity.pdbx_description
1 polymer ?
#
loop_
_entity_poly.entity_id
_entity_poly.type
_entity_poly.pdbx_seq_one_letter_code
_entity_poly.pdbx_strand_id
1 'polypeptide(L)'
;MKTPGYLVVAWLLAGCAHSPEPTFFALSARPGSAQPSARALKIELRRTTLPGYLDRSQIVRRSTAEQLELAGDERWGAPLDEMVGATLAEDLAQRLPSSVVYTDGGAISATPDVRVEVQIFRFERVASGHVELLAEVAVHAGGAPESRTQRFALSTKPANGRTAEVVSALSQLLGQLSEGIAAMIARQSAAAPLTQQGL
;
A
#
# COMPACT_ATOMS: atom_id res chain seq x y z
N MET A 1 -6.62 -60.12 45.86
CA MET A 1 -5.61 -59.22 45.25
C MET A 1 -6.28 -58.47 44.09
N LYS A 2 -6.71 -57.21 44.27
CA LYS A 2 -7.37 -56.37 43.25
C LYS A 2 -6.48 -55.18 42.95
N THR A 3 -5.89 -55.14 41.77
CA THR A 3 -5.08 -54.06 41.28
C THR A 3 -5.96 -52.85 40.87
N PRO A 4 -5.67 -51.61 41.23
CA PRO A 4 -6.44 -50.46 40.78
C PRO A 4 -5.95 -49.97 39.42
N GLY A 5 -6.74 -50.22 38.38
CA GLY A 5 -6.51 -49.80 36.99
C GLY A 5 -7.00 -48.39 36.64
N TYR A 6 -7.04 -47.42 37.55
CA TYR A 6 -7.65 -46.11 37.28
C TYR A 6 -6.70 -44.90 37.21
N LEU A 7 -5.39 -45.11 37.12
CA LEU A 7 -4.41 -44.04 37.18
C LEU A 7 -3.79 -43.59 35.83
N VAL A 8 -4.20 -44.16 34.68
CA VAL A 8 -3.59 -43.87 33.36
C VAL A 8 -4.42 -42.92 32.50
N VAL A 9 -5.69 -42.63 32.82
CA VAL A 9 -6.58 -41.82 31.97
C VAL A 9 -6.46 -40.30 32.21
N ALA A 10 -5.84 -39.83 33.31
CA ALA A 10 -5.85 -38.41 33.71
C ALA A 10 -4.79 -37.52 33.04
N TRP A 11 -3.91 -38.06 32.20
CA TRP A 11 -2.78 -37.30 31.59
C TRP A 11 -2.96 -36.81 30.14
N LEU A 12 -4.13 -37.05 29.53
CA LEU A 12 -4.39 -36.74 28.12
C LEU A 12 -5.16 -35.42 27.89
N LEU A 13 -5.48 -34.64 28.90
CA LEU A 13 -6.28 -33.42 28.77
C LEU A 13 -5.52 -32.10 29.01
N ALA A 14 -4.20 -32.10 29.18
CA ALA A 14 -3.40 -30.88 29.44
C ALA A 14 -2.77 -30.27 28.18
N GLY A 15 -3.28 -30.56 27.00
CA GLY A 15 -2.83 -30.00 25.73
C GLY A 15 -3.72 -28.85 25.23
N CYS A 16 -4.07 -27.86 26.05
CA CYS A 16 -4.53 -26.58 25.51
C CYS A 16 -3.32 -25.90 24.88
N ALA A 17 -3.08 -26.18 23.58
CA ALA A 17 -2.12 -25.43 22.78
C ALA A 17 -2.54 -23.96 22.81
N HIS A 18 -1.83 -23.14 23.55
CA HIS A 18 -1.95 -21.68 23.50
C HIS A 18 -1.49 -21.27 22.10
N SER A 19 -2.42 -21.00 21.20
CA SER A 19 -2.05 -20.42 19.90
C SER A 19 -1.46 -19.03 20.17
N PRO A 20 -0.26 -18.72 19.63
CA PRO A 20 0.33 -17.42 19.81
C PRO A 20 -0.63 -16.34 19.30
N GLU A 21 -0.74 -15.24 20.02
CA GLU A 21 -1.55 -14.10 19.59
C GLU A 21 -0.97 -13.51 18.29
N PRO A 22 -1.81 -13.19 17.29
CA PRO A 22 -1.36 -12.60 16.06
C PRO A 22 -0.81 -11.20 16.29
N THR A 23 0.31 -10.87 15.63
CA THR A 23 0.87 -9.53 15.59
C THR A 23 0.36 -8.80 14.36
N PHE A 24 -0.22 -7.61 14.55
CA PHE A 24 -0.77 -6.80 13.49
C PHE A 24 0.19 -5.69 13.06
N PHE A 25 0.27 -5.47 11.76
CA PHE A 25 1.10 -4.46 11.13
C PHE A 25 0.25 -3.51 10.28
N ALA A 26 0.68 -2.25 10.21
CA ALA A 26 0.07 -1.24 9.36
C ALA A 26 1.13 -0.51 8.54
N LEU A 27 0.75 -0.09 7.34
CA LEU A 27 1.53 0.83 6.53
C LEU A 27 1.47 2.23 7.14
N SER A 28 2.49 3.04 6.90
CA SER A 28 2.55 4.42 7.41
C SER A 28 3.07 5.36 6.34
N ALA A 29 2.48 6.54 6.24
CA ALA A 29 2.96 7.58 5.36
C ALA A 29 4.39 8.00 5.71
N ARG A 30 5.13 8.43 4.70
CA ARG A 30 6.53 8.84 4.82
C ARG A 30 6.69 10.32 4.46
N PRO A 31 7.41 11.09 5.28
CA PRO A 31 7.72 12.48 4.95
C PRO A 31 8.29 12.59 3.53
N GLY A 32 7.87 13.60 2.79
CA GLY A 32 8.34 13.88 1.44
C GLY A 32 8.41 15.35 1.17
N SER A 33 9.17 15.76 0.14
CA SER A 33 9.30 17.14 -0.24
C SER A 33 8.03 17.66 -0.89
N ALA A 34 7.54 18.80 -0.43
CA ALA A 34 6.44 19.50 -1.08
C ALA A 34 6.79 19.85 -2.53
N GLN A 35 5.92 19.49 -3.46
CA GLN A 35 6.05 19.87 -4.87
C GLN A 35 5.30 21.19 -5.09
N PRO A 36 5.92 22.18 -5.74
CA PRO A 36 5.21 23.40 -6.09
C PRO A 36 4.09 23.06 -7.08
N SER A 37 2.86 23.34 -6.69
CA SER A 37 1.70 23.25 -7.59
C SER A 37 1.29 24.66 -8.02
N ALA A 38 1.07 24.84 -9.30
CA ALA A 38 0.63 26.16 -9.85
C ALA A 38 -0.78 26.54 -9.36
N ARG A 39 -1.58 25.59 -8.92
CA ARG A 39 -2.93 25.79 -8.38
C ARG A 39 -3.31 24.68 -7.39
N ALA A 40 -4.28 24.97 -6.54
CA ALA A 40 -4.94 23.96 -5.71
C ALA A 40 -5.77 23.03 -6.60
N LEU A 41 -5.65 21.72 -6.38
CA LEU A 41 -6.33 20.66 -7.12
C LEU A 41 -7.17 19.80 -6.18
N LYS A 42 -8.28 19.27 -6.69
CA LYS A 42 -9.03 18.17 -6.09
C LYS A 42 -8.55 16.88 -6.75
N ILE A 43 -7.87 16.04 -6.01
CA ILE A 43 -7.23 14.83 -6.50
C ILE A 43 -7.95 13.63 -5.92
N GLU A 44 -8.58 12.84 -6.78
CA GLU A 44 -9.21 11.58 -6.43
C GLU A 44 -8.23 10.42 -6.67
N LEU A 45 -7.89 9.72 -5.61
CA LEU A 45 -7.17 8.45 -5.71
C LEU A 45 -8.21 7.32 -5.80
N ARG A 46 -8.29 6.66 -6.96
CA ARG A 46 -9.14 5.49 -7.17
C ARG A 46 -8.66 4.33 -6.31
N ARG A 47 -9.58 3.39 -6.03
CA ARG A 47 -9.23 2.17 -5.30
C ARG A 47 -8.02 1.48 -5.95
N THR A 48 -6.99 1.25 -5.16
CA THR A 48 -5.76 0.59 -5.61
C THR A 48 -6.02 -0.88 -5.91
N THR A 49 -5.57 -1.36 -7.06
CA THR A 49 -5.68 -2.77 -7.42
C THR A 49 -4.41 -3.52 -7.05
N LEU A 50 -4.57 -4.64 -6.34
CA LEU A 50 -3.49 -5.55 -5.92
C LEU A 50 -3.63 -6.92 -6.60
N PRO A 51 -2.53 -7.68 -6.76
CA PRO A 51 -2.63 -9.10 -7.14
C PRO A 51 -3.39 -9.90 -6.09
N GLY A 52 -4.24 -10.83 -6.52
CA GLY A 52 -5.10 -11.61 -5.62
C GLY A 52 -4.35 -12.43 -4.57
N TYR A 53 -3.06 -12.78 -4.79
CA TYR A 53 -2.27 -13.48 -3.78
C TYR A 53 -1.90 -12.59 -2.57
N LEU A 54 -1.99 -11.27 -2.72
CA LEU A 54 -1.81 -10.29 -1.63
C LEU A 54 -3.12 -9.94 -0.91
N ASP A 55 -4.28 -10.28 -1.48
CA ASP A 55 -5.60 -10.04 -0.88
C ASP A 55 -5.88 -11.07 0.22
N ARG A 56 -5.20 -10.89 1.34
CA ARG A 56 -5.31 -11.71 2.55
C ARG A 56 -4.80 -11.00 3.78
N SER A 57 -5.22 -11.47 4.95
CA SER A 57 -4.76 -10.89 6.23
C SER A 57 -3.28 -11.20 6.54
N GLN A 58 -2.73 -12.32 6.02
CA GLN A 58 -1.34 -12.70 6.26
C GLN A 58 -0.39 -11.87 5.40
N ILE A 59 0.75 -11.52 5.97
CA ILE A 59 1.84 -10.87 5.23
C ILE A 59 2.52 -11.91 4.34
N VAL A 60 2.56 -11.63 3.05
CA VAL A 60 3.15 -12.52 2.04
C VAL A 60 4.61 -12.14 1.80
N ARG A 61 5.44 -13.16 1.66
CA ARG A 61 6.84 -13.07 1.22
C ARG A 61 7.06 -14.02 0.05
N ARG A 62 7.99 -13.69 -0.83
CA ARG A 62 8.37 -14.55 -1.94
C ARG A 62 9.69 -15.22 -1.62
N SER A 63 9.70 -16.54 -1.46
CA SER A 63 10.89 -17.33 -1.13
C SER A 63 11.67 -17.77 -2.37
N THR A 64 10.98 -18.01 -3.48
CA THR A 64 11.59 -18.24 -4.82
C THR A 64 10.78 -17.48 -5.88
N ALA A 65 11.15 -17.59 -7.15
CA ALA A 65 10.38 -16.98 -8.25
C ALA A 65 8.92 -17.46 -8.28
N GLU A 66 8.69 -18.74 -7.93
CA GLU A 66 7.40 -19.43 -8.03
C GLU A 66 6.73 -19.68 -6.68
N GLN A 67 7.45 -19.51 -5.54
CA GLN A 67 6.96 -19.88 -4.22
C GLN A 67 6.68 -18.67 -3.35
N LEU A 68 5.50 -18.64 -2.76
CA LEU A 68 5.06 -17.66 -1.77
C LEU A 68 5.00 -18.31 -0.38
N GLU A 69 5.38 -17.55 0.62
CA GLU A 69 5.32 -17.93 2.03
C GLU A 69 4.50 -16.92 2.82
N LEU A 70 3.82 -17.38 3.85
CA LEU A 70 3.09 -16.55 4.79
C LEU A 70 3.94 -16.31 6.03
N ALA A 71 3.88 -15.11 6.57
CA ALA A 71 4.67 -14.72 7.74
C ALA A 71 4.03 -15.19 9.07
N GLY A 72 3.79 -16.50 9.21
CA GLY A 72 3.29 -17.10 10.45
C GLY A 72 2.03 -16.43 11.00
N ASP A 73 2.08 -15.94 12.24
CA ASP A 73 0.98 -15.25 12.92
C ASP A 73 0.96 -13.73 12.71
N GLU A 74 1.80 -13.22 11.82
CA GLU A 74 1.90 -11.81 11.46
C GLU A 74 0.84 -11.45 10.41
N ARG A 75 0.06 -10.42 10.69
CA ARG A 75 -1.14 -10.03 9.92
C ARG A 75 -1.12 -8.55 9.58
N TRP A 76 -1.79 -8.21 8.50
CA TRP A 76 -2.20 -6.84 8.25
C TRP A 76 -3.32 -6.42 9.19
N GLY A 77 -3.29 -5.17 9.68
CA GLY A 77 -4.31 -4.62 10.59
C GLY A 77 -5.64 -4.27 9.91
N ALA A 78 -5.62 -4.17 8.56
CA ALA A 78 -6.79 -3.93 7.72
C ALA A 78 -6.55 -4.56 6.32
N PRO A 79 -7.53 -4.58 5.41
CA PRO A 79 -7.33 -4.97 4.02
C PRO A 79 -6.17 -4.19 3.39
N LEU A 80 -5.25 -4.89 2.71
CA LEU A 80 -4.00 -4.29 2.24
C LEU A 80 -4.24 -3.20 1.18
N ASP A 81 -5.22 -3.38 0.30
CA ASP A 81 -5.61 -2.40 -0.71
C ASP A 81 -6.10 -1.09 -0.09
N GLU A 82 -6.88 -1.18 1.01
CA GLU A 82 -7.35 -0.01 1.77
C GLU A 82 -6.18 0.72 2.45
N MET A 83 -5.28 -0.03 3.10
CA MET A 83 -4.09 0.56 3.74
C MET A 83 -3.17 1.22 2.72
N VAL A 84 -2.93 0.60 1.56
CA VAL A 84 -2.14 1.18 0.48
C VAL A 84 -2.78 2.47 -0.02
N GLY A 85 -4.10 2.46 -0.29
CA GLY A 85 -4.83 3.64 -0.74
C GLY A 85 -4.77 4.79 0.28
N ALA A 86 -5.00 4.50 1.55
CA ALA A 86 -4.92 5.49 2.63
C ALA A 86 -3.50 6.08 2.79
N THR A 87 -2.47 5.21 2.77
CA THR A 87 -1.07 5.64 2.87
C THR A 87 -0.66 6.51 1.67
N LEU A 88 -1.04 6.12 0.45
CA LEU A 88 -0.77 6.92 -0.76
C LEU A 88 -1.48 8.28 -0.72
N ALA A 89 -2.73 8.33 -0.23
CA ALA A 89 -3.47 9.58 -0.12
C ALA A 89 -2.80 10.53 0.89
N GLU A 90 -2.36 10.02 2.04
CA GLU A 90 -1.63 10.81 3.04
C GLU A 90 -0.27 11.27 2.52
N ASP A 91 0.49 10.39 1.88
CA ASP A 91 1.76 10.71 1.24
C ASP A 91 1.62 11.81 0.17
N LEU A 92 0.59 11.72 -0.68
CA LEU A 92 0.30 12.73 -1.70
C LEU A 92 -0.13 14.06 -1.10
N ALA A 93 -0.94 14.06 -0.04
CA ALA A 93 -1.35 15.28 0.66
C ALA A 93 -0.15 16.05 1.22
N GLN A 94 0.86 15.36 1.76
CA GLN A 94 2.11 15.97 2.23
C GLN A 94 2.93 16.58 1.08
N ARG A 95 2.94 15.93 -0.09
CA ARG A 95 3.70 16.38 -1.27
C ARG A 95 2.99 17.47 -2.08
N LEU A 96 1.69 17.59 -1.94
CA LEU A 96 0.82 18.54 -2.65
C LEU A 96 -0.02 19.36 -1.66
N PRO A 97 0.62 20.13 -0.76
CA PRO A 97 -0.06 20.74 0.40
C PRO A 97 -1.12 21.78 0.01
N SER A 98 -1.09 22.31 -1.20
CA SER A 98 -2.11 23.24 -1.71
C SER A 98 -3.35 22.53 -2.26
N SER A 99 -3.31 21.19 -2.38
CA SER A 99 -4.35 20.36 -3.00
C SER A 99 -5.11 19.55 -1.95
N VAL A 100 -6.33 19.13 -2.30
CA VAL A 100 -7.11 18.19 -1.49
C VAL A 100 -7.00 16.81 -2.14
N VAL A 101 -6.50 15.83 -1.40
CA VAL A 101 -6.41 14.44 -1.84
C VAL A 101 -7.45 13.61 -1.07
N TYR A 102 -8.22 12.82 -1.77
CA TYR A 102 -9.22 11.92 -1.18
C TYR A 102 -9.28 10.60 -1.96
N THR A 103 -9.76 9.55 -1.30
CA THR A 103 -9.91 8.23 -1.89
C THR A 103 -11.32 8.02 -2.42
N ASP A 104 -11.45 7.29 -3.52
CA ASP A 104 -12.73 6.80 -4.04
C ASP A 104 -13.43 5.91 -2.98
N GLY A 105 -14.71 6.18 -2.74
CA GLY A 105 -15.47 5.48 -1.69
C GLY A 105 -15.26 6.01 -0.26
N GLY A 106 -14.45 7.05 -0.07
CA GLY A 106 -14.33 7.77 1.21
C GLY A 106 -15.54 8.66 1.52
N ALA A 107 -15.51 9.31 2.70
CA ALA A 107 -16.58 10.22 3.13
C ALA A 107 -16.64 11.53 2.32
N ILE A 108 -15.57 11.88 1.61
CA ILE A 108 -15.49 13.11 0.80
C ILE A 108 -15.89 12.77 -0.63
N SER A 109 -16.91 13.46 -1.14
CA SER A 109 -17.34 13.38 -2.53
C SER A 109 -17.24 14.76 -3.18
N ALA A 110 -16.40 14.89 -4.21
CA ALA A 110 -16.23 16.11 -4.99
C ALA A 110 -15.93 15.75 -6.44
N THR A 111 -16.25 16.64 -7.37
CA THR A 111 -15.78 16.47 -8.75
C THR A 111 -14.28 16.68 -8.80
N PRO A 112 -13.48 15.67 -9.19
CA PRO A 112 -12.03 15.79 -9.20
C PRO A 112 -11.53 16.62 -10.37
N ASP A 113 -10.47 17.40 -10.13
CA ASP A 113 -9.67 18.03 -11.19
C ASP A 113 -8.68 17.02 -11.79
N VAL A 114 -8.23 16.07 -10.97
CA VAL A 114 -7.30 15.00 -11.34
C VAL A 114 -7.76 13.69 -10.72
N ARG A 115 -7.74 12.62 -11.51
CA ARG A 115 -7.95 11.26 -11.05
C ARG A 115 -6.67 10.46 -11.21
N VAL A 116 -6.30 9.72 -10.16
CA VAL A 116 -5.13 8.85 -10.13
C VAL A 116 -5.59 7.41 -9.98
N GLU A 117 -5.10 6.54 -10.85
CA GLU A 117 -5.32 5.10 -10.81
C GLU A 117 -3.99 4.40 -10.59
N VAL A 118 -3.97 3.44 -9.67
CA VAL A 118 -2.76 2.69 -9.31
C VAL A 118 -3.06 1.20 -9.38
N GLN A 119 -2.34 0.50 -10.25
CA GLN A 119 -2.32 -0.95 -10.31
C GLN A 119 -0.96 -1.45 -9.83
N ILE A 120 -0.97 -2.23 -8.75
CA ILE A 120 0.22 -2.87 -8.19
C ILE A 120 0.31 -4.30 -8.72
N PHE A 121 1.49 -4.70 -9.19
CA PHE A 121 1.81 -6.05 -9.65
C PHE A 121 2.67 -6.82 -8.66
N ARG A 122 3.44 -6.10 -7.82
CA ARG A 122 4.30 -6.66 -6.77
C ARG A 122 4.40 -5.72 -5.59
N PHE A 123 4.27 -6.24 -4.39
CA PHE A 123 4.38 -5.48 -3.14
C PHE A 123 4.74 -6.42 -1.99
N GLU A 124 5.96 -6.96 -2.03
CA GLU A 124 6.42 -7.93 -1.03
C GLU A 124 7.93 -7.98 -0.92
N ARG A 125 8.43 -8.66 0.13
CA ARG A 125 9.82 -9.07 0.23
C ARG A 125 10.06 -10.25 -0.70
N VAL A 126 11.12 -10.16 -1.52
CA VAL A 126 11.52 -11.20 -2.48
C VAL A 126 12.69 -12.03 -1.98
N ALA A 127 12.99 -13.14 -2.70
CA ALA A 127 14.04 -14.12 -2.34
C ALA A 127 15.43 -13.49 -2.13
N SER A 128 15.76 -12.43 -2.84
CA SER A 128 17.03 -11.68 -2.66
C SER A 128 17.13 -10.95 -1.32
N GLY A 129 16.04 -10.92 -0.54
CA GLY A 129 15.94 -10.18 0.71
C GLY A 129 15.54 -8.70 0.53
N HIS A 130 15.41 -8.22 -0.71
CA HIS A 130 14.87 -6.89 -0.99
C HIS A 130 13.35 -6.86 -0.84
N VAL A 131 12.81 -5.68 -0.63
CA VAL A 131 11.39 -5.38 -0.77
C VAL A 131 11.20 -4.70 -2.11
N GLU A 132 10.22 -5.16 -2.88
CA GLU A 132 9.94 -4.66 -4.21
C GLU A 132 8.51 -4.14 -4.33
N LEU A 133 8.37 -3.03 -5.04
CA LEU A 133 7.11 -2.49 -5.52
C LEU A 133 7.19 -2.35 -7.03
N LEU A 134 6.28 -3.03 -7.73
CA LEU A 134 6.06 -2.88 -9.16
C LEU A 134 4.64 -2.39 -9.36
N ALA A 135 4.49 -1.21 -9.96
CA ALA A 135 3.18 -0.60 -10.17
C ALA A 135 3.10 0.10 -11.52
N GLU A 136 1.89 0.25 -12.01
CA GLU A 136 1.53 1.13 -13.10
C GLU A 136 0.56 2.18 -12.61
N VAL A 137 0.81 3.43 -12.97
CA VAL A 137 0.03 4.58 -12.52
C VAL A 137 -0.49 5.32 -13.72
N ALA A 138 -1.79 5.60 -13.75
CA ALA A 138 -2.41 6.48 -14.72
C ALA A 138 -2.92 7.75 -14.03
N VAL A 139 -2.63 8.92 -14.62
CA VAL A 139 -3.09 10.22 -14.16
C VAL A 139 -3.97 10.83 -15.25
N HIS A 140 -5.21 11.15 -14.88
CA HIS A 140 -6.22 11.74 -15.76
C HIS A 140 -6.52 13.16 -15.25
N ALA A 141 -6.22 14.18 -16.04
CA ALA A 141 -6.65 15.55 -15.73
C ALA A 141 -8.01 15.85 -16.33
N GLY A 142 -8.89 16.51 -15.58
CA GLY A 142 -10.19 16.95 -16.08
C GLY A 142 -10.01 17.86 -17.30
N GLY A 143 -10.73 17.54 -18.39
CA GLY A 143 -10.65 18.31 -19.65
C GLY A 143 -9.50 17.93 -20.60
N ALA A 144 -8.58 17.03 -20.19
CA ALA A 144 -7.57 16.47 -21.10
C ALA A 144 -8.09 15.16 -21.71
N PRO A 145 -7.95 14.98 -23.06
CA PRO A 145 -8.39 13.74 -23.71
C PRO A 145 -7.50 12.54 -23.41
N GLU A 146 -6.26 12.76 -22.98
CA GLU A 146 -5.28 11.71 -22.75
C GLU A 146 -4.88 11.57 -21.29
N SER A 147 -4.79 10.32 -20.83
CA SER A 147 -4.16 9.96 -19.57
C SER A 147 -2.65 9.85 -19.74
N ARG A 148 -1.89 10.17 -18.71
CA ARG A 148 -0.48 9.84 -18.64
C ARG A 148 -0.28 8.59 -17.81
N THR A 149 0.29 7.56 -18.42
CA THR A 149 0.61 6.30 -17.75
C THR A 149 2.10 6.18 -17.56
N GLN A 150 2.53 5.73 -16.38
CA GLN A 150 3.94 5.46 -16.08
C GLN A 150 4.07 4.20 -15.24
N ARG A 151 5.06 3.37 -15.58
CA ARG A 151 5.43 2.18 -14.82
C ARG A 151 6.54 2.53 -13.82
N PHE A 152 6.41 2.03 -12.59
CA PHE A 152 7.36 2.18 -11.51
C PHE A 152 7.86 0.81 -11.09
N ALA A 153 9.18 0.66 -11.02
CA ALA A 153 9.86 -0.51 -10.48
C ALA A 153 10.81 -0.02 -9.38
N LEU A 154 10.36 -0.17 -8.14
CA LEU A 154 11.05 0.35 -6.96
C LEU A 154 11.52 -0.82 -6.10
N SER A 155 12.69 -0.69 -5.51
CA SER A 155 13.26 -1.70 -4.64
C SER A 155 14.08 -1.06 -3.53
N THR A 156 14.02 -1.63 -2.33
CA THR A 156 14.86 -1.22 -1.20
C THR A 156 15.25 -2.43 -0.36
N LYS A 157 16.34 -2.33 0.37
CA LYS A 157 16.77 -3.39 1.30
C LYS A 157 16.30 -3.02 2.70
N PRO A 158 15.48 -3.85 3.37
CA PRO A 158 15.11 -3.63 4.76
C PRO A 158 16.35 -3.77 5.66
N ALA A 159 16.36 -3.11 6.83
CA ALA A 159 17.47 -3.17 7.78
C ALA A 159 17.80 -4.61 8.20
N ASN A 160 16.78 -5.45 8.28
CA ASN A 160 16.90 -6.89 8.51
C ASN A 160 15.65 -7.61 8.00
N GLY A 161 15.57 -8.94 8.20
CA GLY A 161 14.45 -9.77 7.72
C GLY A 161 13.21 -9.79 8.60
N ARG A 162 13.16 -9.05 9.73
CA ARG A 162 11.98 -8.97 10.60
C ARG A 162 10.83 -8.28 9.88
N THR A 163 9.62 -8.69 10.15
CA THR A 163 8.44 -8.15 9.49
C THR A 163 8.26 -6.65 9.68
N ALA A 164 8.56 -6.12 10.88
CA ALA A 164 8.52 -4.69 11.12
C ALA A 164 9.40 -3.89 10.14
N GLU A 165 10.61 -4.38 9.85
CA GLU A 165 11.52 -3.74 8.91
C GLU A 165 11.08 -3.90 7.45
N VAL A 166 10.48 -5.05 7.13
CA VAL A 166 9.87 -5.28 5.81
C VAL A 166 8.71 -4.30 5.60
N VAL A 167 7.81 -4.15 6.57
CA VAL A 167 6.66 -3.23 6.50
C VAL A 167 7.14 -1.77 6.44
N SER A 168 8.19 -1.42 7.19
CA SER A 168 8.82 -0.10 7.10
C SER A 168 9.36 0.17 5.69
N ALA A 169 10.03 -0.82 5.07
CA ALA A 169 10.53 -0.72 3.71
C ALA A 169 9.39 -0.63 2.67
N LEU A 170 8.29 -1.38 2.84
CA LEU A 170 7.08 -1.26 2.01
C LEU A 170 6.50 0.16 2.08
N SER A 171 6.38 0.72 3.28
CA SER A 171 5.93 2.11 3.49
C SER A 171 6.87 3.13 2.81
N GLN A 172 8.18 2.91 2.86
CA GLN A 172 9.15 3.74 2.16
C GLN A 172 8.96 3.71 0.63
N LEU A 173 8.69 2.52 0.06
CA LEU A 173 8.44 2.39 -1.39
C LEU A 173 7.14 3.09 -1.81
N LEU A 174 6.10 3.09 -0.97
CA LEU A 174 4.89 3.89 -1.22
C LEU A 174 5.19 5.40 -1.21
N GLY A 175 6.02 5.86 -0.29
CA GLY A 175 6.49 7.25 -0.27
C GLY A 175 7.21 7.63 -1.57
N GLN A 176 8.09 6.77 -2.09
CA GLN A 176 8.77 7.00 -3.39
C GLN A 176 7.79 6.96 -4.57
N LEU A 177 6.82 6.05 -4.55
CA LEU A 177 5.76 6.01 -5.57
C LEU A 177 4.96 7.32 -5.57
N SER A 178 4.60 7.82 -4.39
CA SER A 178 3.88 9.08 -4.22
C SER A 178 4.67 10.29 -4.72
N GLU A 179 5.99 10.30 -4.59
CA GLU A 179 6.86 11.32 -5.22
C GLU A 179 6.73 11.31 -6.74
N GLY A 180 6.78 10.11 -7.33
CA GLY A 180 6.59 9.93 -8.77
C GLY A 180 5.21 10.40 -9.23
N ILE A 181 4.14 10.03 -8.50
CA ILE A 181 2.77 10.45 -8.80
C ILE A 181 2.62 11.98 -8.70
N ALA A 182 3.13 12.59 -7.63
CA ALA A 182 3.09 14.05 -7.46
C ALA A 182 3.79 14.79 -8.62
N ALA A 183 4.94 14.27 -9.07
CA ALA A 183 5.64 14.81 -10.23
C ALA A 183 4.86 14.63 -11.54
N MET A 184 4.12 13.52 -11.72
CA MET A 184 3.23 13.32 -12.87
C MET A 184 2.10 14.36 -12.87
N ILE A 185 1.45 14.57 -11.72
CA ILE A 185 0.37 15.56 -11.54
C ILE A 185 0.88 16.97 -11.84
N ALA A 186 2.04 17.36 -11.30
CA ALA A 186 2.63 18.68 -11.52
C ALA A 186 2.90 18.94 -13.01
N ARG A 187 3.48 17.96 -13.74
CA ARG A 187 3.74 18.08 -15.18
C ARG A 187 2.45 18.19 -16.00
N GLN A 188 1.39 17.48 -15.61
CA GLN A 188 0.13 17.49 -16.33
C GLN A 188 -0.62 18.81 -16.11
N SER A 189 -0.57 19.35 -14.89
CA SER A 189 -1.17 20.65 -14.55
C SER A 189 -0.48 21.82 -15.25
N ALA A 190 0.83 21.73 -15.50
CA ALA A 190 1.59 22.73 -16.25
C ALA A 190 1.31 22.68 -17.76
N ALA A 191 0.90 21.52 -18.29
CA ALA A 191 0.61 21.33 -19.72
C ALA A 191 -0.84 21.67 -20.10
N ALA A 192 -1.76 21.81 -19.13
CA ALA A 192 -3.14 22.20 -19.40
C ALA A 192 -3.18 23.70 -19.79
N PRO A 193 -3.65 24.08 -21.00
CA PRO A 193 -3.79 25.48 -21.37
C PRO A 193 -4.76 26.16 -20.41
N LEU A 194 -4.47 27.42 -20.04
CA LEU A 194 -5.41 28.29 -19.33
C LEU A 194 -6.60 28.51 -20.28
N THR A 195 -7.62 27.66 -20.16
CA THR A 195 -8.90 27.94 -20.80
C THR A 195 -9.42 29.21 -20.13
N GLN A 196 -9.31 30.34 -20.85
CA GLN A 196 -9.83 31.63 -20.46
C GLN A 196 -11.29 31.43 -20.02
N GLN A 197 -11.57 31.70 -18.76
CA GLN A 197 -12.92 32.06 -18.32
C GLN A 197 -13.21 33.40 -19.01
N GLY A 198 -13.78 33.30 -20.20
CA GLY A 198 -14.32 34.43 -20.95
C GLY A 198 -15.74 34.70 -20.50
N LEU A 199 -15.93 35.87 -19.90
CA LEU A 199 -17.11 36.73 -19.86
C LEU A 199 -18.44 36.12 -19.48
#